data_a4a5b8856b38674b0d13c53b44e0b5a5
#
_entry.id   a4a5b8856b38674b0d13c53b44e0b5a5
#
_cell.length_a   1.000
_cell.length_b   1.000
_cell.length_c   1.000
_cell.angle_alpha   90.00
_cell.angle_beta   90.00
_cell.angle_gamma   90.00
#
_symmetry.space_group_name_H-M   'P 1'
#
loop_
_entity.id
_entity.type
_entity.pdbx_description
1 polymer ?
#
loop_
_entity_poly.entity_id
_entity_poly.type
_entity_poly.pdbx_seq_one_letter_code
_entity_poly.pdbx_strand_id
1 'polypeptide(L)'
;IIYQKSRWDDEGPGDYLNCPMTEEQYKEFIALLGSARTVPLKSFEQAKYFEGCLPIEVMCERGEDTLRFGPMKPVGLDHPETGAKAHAVVQLRAENRDKSMYNLVGFQTKLTYSEQKRVFRTIPGLEQAEFVRLGSIHRNTFICAPELLDSSLQMKKRPGLFLAGQLSGVEGYVESTAMGLLAGINAARLVEEKPILPPPPATALGALIHHLTETDPQHFQPSNVNFGLFPALKKKMRKRDRGKFRAEQALRLLEDWRNRC
;
A
#
# COMPACT_ATOMS: atom_id res chain seq x y z
N ILE A 1 -28.72 -5.95 -1.38
CA ILE A 1 -27.50 -6.69 -1.68
C ILE A 1 -26.29 -5.81 -1.37
N ILE A 2 -26.14 -4.63 -2.02
CA ILE A 2 -25.06 -3.66 -1.70
C ILE A 2 -25.50 -2.83 -0.50
N TYR A 3 -24.56 -2.60 0.44
CA TYR A 3 -24.79 -1.75 1.60
C TYR A 3 -23.60 -0.83 1.85
N GLN A 4 -23.85 0.29 2.53
CA GLN A 4 -22.84 1.28 2.88
C GLN A 4 -22.32 1.02 4.29
N LYS A 5 -21.01 0.86 4.45
CA LYS A 5 -20.36 0.69 5.76
C LYS A 5 -18.84 0.89 5.64
N SER A 6 -18.26 1.51 6.65
CA SER A 6 -16.80 1.52 6.88
C SER A 6 -16.40 0.40 7.84
N ARG A 7 -15.19 -0.13 7.69
CA ARG A 7 -14.70 -1.29 8.45
C ARG A 7 -14.46 -1.01 9.94
N TRP A 8 -14.09 0.20 10.26
CA TRP A 8 -13.62 0.60 11.61
C TRP A 8 -14.42 1.75 12.21
N ASP A 9 -15.41 2.25 11.50
CA ASP A 9 -16.23 3.36 11.92
C ASP A 9 -17.67 2.86 12.04
N ASP A 10 -18.18 2.83 13.28
CA ASP A 10 -19.54 2.43 13.59
C ASP A 10 -20.49 3.65 13.68
N GLU A 11 -19.96 4.87 13.58
CA GLU A 11 -20.72 6.12 13.61
C GLU A 11 -20.99 6.63 12.19
N GLY A 12 -22.22 6.43 11.71
CA GLY A 12 -22.67 6.94 10.42
C GLY A 12 -22.76 5.89 9.30
N PRO A 13 -23.10 6.32 8.07
CA PRO A 13 -23.35 5.40 6.96
C PRO A 13 -22.08 4.75 6.38
N GLY A 14 -20.88 5.21 6.77
CA GLY A 14 -19.61 4.76 6.23
C GLY A 14 -19.26 5.33 4.84
N ASP A 15 -18.00 5.15 4.45
CA ASP A 15 -17.44 5.75 3.22
C ASP A 15 -17.44 4.80 2.01
N TYR A 16 -17.72 3.52 2.23
CA TYR A 16 -17.63 2.48 1.20
C TYR A 16 -18.96 1.82 0.95
N LEU A 17 -19.23 1.54 -0.34
CA LEU A 17 -20.24 0.56 -0.73
C LEU A 17 -19.61 -0.83 -0.69
N ASN A 18 -20.33 -1.80 -0.18
CA ASN A 18 -19.86 -3.16 0.01
C ASN A 18 -20.69 -4.13 -0.81
N CYS A 19 -20.03 -4.94 -1.64
CA CYS A 19 -20.61 -6.01 -2.43
C CYS A 19 -20.29 -7.34 -1.75
N PRO A 20 -21.20 -7.89 -0.92
CA PRO A 20 -20.99 -9.16 -0.23
C PRO A 20 -21.12 -10.33 -1.21
N MET A 21 -20.34 -11.37 -0.97
CA MET A 21 -20.37 -12.62 -1.73
C MET A 21 -20.60 -13.80 -0.79
N THR A 22 -21.41 -14.77 -1.26
CA THR A 22 -21.47 -16.11 -0.66
C THR A 22 -20.20 -16.90 -0.98
N GLU A 23 -20.05 -18.07 -0.38
CA GLU A 23 -18.92 -18.96 -0.68
C GLU A 23 -18.94 -19.44 -2.14
N GLU A 24 -20.10 -19.78 -2.66
CA GLU A 24 -20.30 -20.22 -4.04
C GLU A 24 -19.94 -19.12 -5.04
N GLN A 25 -20.42 -17.91 -4.81
CA GLN A 25 -20.12 -16.73 -5.64
C GLN A 25 -18.63 -16.40 -5.63
N TYR A 26 -18.01 -16.52 -4.48
CA TYR A 26 -16.57 -16.30 -4.35
C TYR A 26 -15.77 -17.36 -5.11
N LYS A 27 -16.12 -18.64 -4.99
CA LYS A 27 -15.45 -19.74 -5.72
C LYS A 27 -15.61 -19.58 -7.24
N GLU A 28 -16.78 -19.19 -7.70
CA GLU A 28 -17.02 -18.89 -9.12
C GLU A 28 -16.13 -17.72 -9.58
N PHE A 29 -16.09 -16.63 -8.82
CA PHE A 29 -15.25 -15.49 -9.12
C PHE A 29 -13.76 -15.88 -9.20
N ILE A 30 -13.24 -16.63 -8.23
CA ILE A 30 -11.84 -17.12 -8.22
C ILE A 30 -11.54 -18.01 -9.41
N ALA A 31 -12.44 -18.93 -9.77
CA ALA A 31 -12.26 -19.80 -10.93
C ALA A 31 -12.21 -19.00 -12.25
N LEU A 32 -13.09 -18.01 -12.40
CA LEU A 32 -13.10 -17.11 -13.55
C LEU A 32 -11.85 -16.22 -13.61
N LEU A 33 -11.41 -15.71 -12.46
CA LEU A 33 -10.21 -14.89 -12.35
C LEU A 33 -8.95 -15.68 -12.72
N GLY A 34 -8.81 -16.91 -12.19
CA GLY A 34 -7.66 -17.78 -12.44
C GLY A 34 -7.55 -18.26 -13.89
N SER A 35 -8.68 -18.34 -14.61
CA SER A 35 -8.73 -18.74 -16.03
C SER A 35 -8.69 -17.55 -17.01
N ALA A 36 -8.73 -16.32 -16.50
CA ALA A 36 -8.85 -15.14 -17.34
C ALA A 36 -7.53 -14.76 -18.03
N ARG A 37 -7.63 -14.22 -19.24
CA ARG A 37 -6.47 -13.79 -20.03
C ARG A 37 -5.86 -12.52 -19.44
N THR A 38 -4.55 -12.53 -19.29
CA THR A 38 -3.77 -11.39 -18.82
C THR A 38 -2.99 -10.73 -19.94
N VAL A 39 -2.65 -9.47 -19.75
CA VAL A 39 -1.72 -8.76 -20.66
C VAL A 39 -0.34 -9.37 -20.49
N PRO A 40 0.31 -9.86 -21.58
CA PRO A 40 1.63 -10.44 -21.49
C PRO A 40 2.67 -9.40 -21.06
N LEU A 41 3.65 -9.86 -20.28
CA LEU A 41 4.81 -9.03 -19.95
C LEU A 41 5.63 -8.75 -21.23
N LYS A 42 6.22 -7.56 -21.31
CA LYS A 42 7.19 -7.24 -22.37
C LYS A 42 8.49 -7.99 -22.11
N SER A 43 9.27 -8.22 -23.17
CA SER A 43 10.51 -9.03 -23.12
C SER A 43 11.55 -8.53 -22.12
N PHE A 44 11.54 -7.26 -21.78
CA PHE A 44 12.45 -6.65 -20.79
C PHE A 44 11.87 -6.59 -19.37
N GLU A 45 10.62 -7.02 -19.16
CA GLU A 45 9.95 -6.99 -17.87
C GLU A 45 10.12 -8.31 -17.12
N GLN A 46 10.37 -8.21 -15.82
CA GLN A 46 10.36 -9.36 -14.91
C GLN A 46 9.03 -9.42 -14.16
N ALA A 47 8.56 -10.62 -13.82
CA ALA A 47 7.33 -10.84 -13.03
C ALA A 47 7.55 -10.53 -11.53
N LYS A 48 8.22 -9.42 -11.23
CA LYS A 48 8.38 -8.92 -9.85
C LYS A 48 7.36 -7.82 -9.61
N TYR A 49 6.48 -8.05 -8.65
CA TYR A 49 5.45 -7.10 -8.25
C TYR A 49 5.75 -6.58 -6.85
N PHE A 50 5.38 -5.32 -6.59
CA PHE A 50 5.43 -4.76 -5.24
C PHE A 50 4.33 -5.42 -4.38
N GLU A 51 4.70 -5.92 -3.20
CA GLU A 51 3.78 -6.67 -2.32
C GLU A 51 2.54 -5.86 -1.89
N GLY A 52 2.68 -4.55 -1.73
CA GLY A 52 1.57 -3.65 -1.40
C GLY A 52 0.61 -3.36 -2.55
N CYS A 53 0.96 -3.73 -3.79
CA CYS A 53 0.18 -3.48 -5.00
C CYS A 53 0.13 -4.69 -5.92
N LEU A 54 -0.01 -5.89 -5.34
CA LEU A 54 -0.13 -7.12 -6.13
C LEU A 54 -1.41 -7.11 -6.96
N PRO A 55 -1.33 -7.48 -8.25
CA PRO A 55 -2.51 -7.76 -9.04
C PRO A 55 -3.33 -8.90 -8.42
N ILE A 56 -4.66 -8.79 -8.50
CA ILE A 56 -5.57 -9.77 -7.89
C ILE A 56 -5.39 -11.18 -8.46
N GLU A 57 -4.98 -11.30 -9.72
CA GLU A 57 -4.66 -12.58 -10.37
C GLU A 57 -3.44 -13.24 -9.72
N VAL A 58 -2.42 -12.44 -9.38
CA VAL A 58 -1.22 -12.92 -8.69
C VAL A 58 -1.54 -13.35 -7.26
N MET A 59 -2.45 -12.63 -6.58
CA MET A 59 -2.94 -13.07 -5.27
C MET A 59 -3.73 -14.38 -5.38
N CYS A 60 -4.56 -14.54 -6.41
CA CYS A 60 -5.30 -15.77 -6.69
C CYS A 60 -4.36 -16.97 -6.94
N GLU A 61 -3.28 -16.78 -7.71
CA GLU A 61 -2.25 -17.78 -7.96
C GLU A 61 -1.55 -18.27 -6.67
N ARG A 62 -1.48 -17.43 -5.63
CA ARG A 62 -0.89 -17.78 -4.31
C ARG A 62 -1.79 -18.65 -3.44
N GLY A 63 -3.05 -18.76 -3.78
CA GLY A 63 -4.03 -19.59 -3.09
C GLY A 63 -5.44 -19.02 -3.14
N GLU A 64 -6.41 -19.92 -3.16
CA GLU A 64 -7.84 -19.60 -3.31
C GLU A 64 -8.33 -18.57 -2.25
N ASP A 65 -7.89 -18.68 -1.01
CA ASP A 65 -8.30 -17.80 0.08
C ASP A 65 -7.51 -16.48 0.17
N THR A 66 -6.47 -16.28 -0.61
CA THR A 66 -5.57 -15.12 -0.48
C THR A 66 -6.32 -13.79 -0.56
N LEU A 67 -7.28 -13.66 -1.48
CA LEU A 67 -8.07 -12.44 -1.63
C LEU A 67 -8.96 -12.15 -0.41
N ARG A 68 -9.44 -13.18 0.31
CA ARG A 68 -10.24 -13.03 1.53
C ARG A 68 -9.42 -12.55 2.73
N PHE A 69 -8.10 -12.69 2.71
CA PHE A 69 -7.19 -12.12 3.71
C PHE A 69 -6.63 -10.77 3.26
N GLY A 70 -6.88 -10.37 2.02
CA GLY A 70 -6.45 -9.13 1.38
C GLY A 70 -7.63 -8.20 1.02
N PRO A 71 -7.77 -7.82 -0.27
CA PRO A 71 -8.73 -6.81 -0.72
C PRO A 71 -10.20 -7.22 -0.53
N MET A 72 -10.51 -8.50 -0.48
CA MET A 72 -11.88 -9.00 -0.30
C MET A 72 -12.18 -9.48 1.13
N LYS A 73 -11.42 -9.03 2.11
CA LYS A 73 -11.58 -9.43 3.52
C LYS A 73 -12.94 -9.00 4.07
N PRO A 74 -13.77 -9.92 4.63
CA PRO A 74 -15.12 -9.59 5.13
C PRO A 74 -15.14 -9.01 6.54
N VAL A 75 -14.06 -9.15 7.32
CA VAL A 75 -14.01 -8.77 8.74
C VAL A 75 -14.37 -7.29 8.96
N GLY A 76 -15.30 -7.01 9.87
CA GLY A 76 -15.80 -5.67 10.18
C GLY A 76 -16.85 -5.15 9.19
N LEU A 77 -17.29 -5.98 8.23
CA LEU A 77 -18.26 -5.62 7.19
C LEU A 77 -19.53 -6.48 7.24
N ASP A 78 -19.95 -6.86 8.44
CA ASP A 78 -21.24 -7.52 8.62
C ASP A 78 -22.39 -6.59 8.17
N HIS A 79 -23.44 -7.14 7.57
CA HIS A 79 -24.56 -6.36 7.04
C HIS A 79 -25.18 -5.51 8.17
N PRO A 80 -25.34 -4.19 8.00
CA PRO A 80 -25.69 -3.29 9.10
C PRO A 80 -27.08 -3.56 9.70
N GLU A 81 -28.05 -4.00 8.90
CA GLU A 81 -29.42 -4.24 9.37
C GLU A 81 -29.64 -5.68 9.85
N THR A 82 -29.03 -6.66 9.18
CA THR A 82 -29.31 -8.09 9.45
C THR A 82 -28.22 -8.77 10.27
N GLY A 83 -27.05 -8.16 10.41
CA GLY A 83 -25.88 -8.78 11.03
C GLY A 83 -25.31 -9.96 10.23
N ALA A 84 -25.78 -10.21 9.01
CA ALA A 84 -25.33 -11.31 8.17
C ALA A 84 -23.84 -11.16 7.81
N LYS A 85 -23.11 -12.25 7.93
CA LYS A 85 -21.68 -12.32 7.59
C LYS A 85 -21.53 -12.80 6.15
N ALA A 86 -20.74 -12.04 5.37
CA ALA A 86 -20.37 -12.45 4.03
C ALA A 86 -19.14 -13.36 4.07
N HIS A 87 -18.99 -14.23 3.07
CA HIS A 87 -17.80 -15.04 2.88
C HIS A 87 -16.62 -14.17 2.38
N ALA A 88 -16.90 -13.26 1.45
CA ALA A 88 -15.98 -12.23 0.96
C ALA A 88 -16.74 -10.93 0.69
N VAL A 89 -16.05 -9.80 0.64
CA VAL A 89 -16.65 -8.49 0.34
C VAL A 89 -15.74 -7.70 -0.58
N VAL A 90 -16.30 -7.23 -1.70
CA VAL A 90 -15.63 -6.23 -2.54
C VAL A 90 -16.09 -4.85 -2.09
N GLN A 91 -15.13 -3.97 -1.80
CA GLN A 91 -15.41 -2.59 -1.39
C GLN A 91 -15.28 -1.64 -2.58
N LEU A 92 -16.23 -0.72 -2.70
CA LEU A 92 -16.24 0.35 -3.68
C LEU A 92 -16.07 1.69 -2.97
N ARG A 93 -15.09 2.47 -3.41
CA ARG A 93 -14.83 3.82 -2.90
C ARG A 93 -15.26 4.86 -3.93
N ALA A 94 -16.02 5.86 -3.49
CA ALA A 94 -16.39 6.98 -4.36
C ALA A 94 -15.16 7.75 -4.84
N GLU A 95 -15.09 8.03 -6.13
CA GLU A 95 -14.02 8.80 -6.78
C GLU A 95 -14.32 10.30 -6.85
N ASN A 96 -15.59 10.68 -6.68
CA ASN A 96 -16.01 12.07 -6.72
C ASN A 96 -17.02 12.38 -5.62
N ARG A 97 -17.24 13.68 -5.36
CA ARG A 97 -18.19 14.16 -4.33
C ARG A 97 -19.63 13.74 -4.60
N ASP A 98 -20.02 13.67 -5.86
CA ASP A 98 -21.38 13.33 -6.28
C ASP A 98 -21.68 11.84 -6.19
N LYS A 99 -20.64 11.02 -5.81
CA LYS A 99 -20.74 9.56 -5.70
C LYS A 99 -21.30 8.89 -6.96
N SER A 100 -21.01 9.47 -8.13
CA SER A 100 -21.42 8.93 -9.43
C SER A 100 -20.44 7.95 -10.04
N MET A 101 -19.19 7.91 -9.52
CA MET A 101 -18.13 6.99 -9.93
C MET A 101 -17.48 6.35 -8.71
N TYR A 102 -17.12 5.07 -8.86
CA TYR A 102 -16.50 4.28 -7.80
C TYR A 102 -15.31 3.49 -8.33
N ASN A 103 -14.31 3.28 -7.50
CA ASN A 103 -13.26 2.30 -7.79
C ASN A 103 -13.40 1.05 -6.93
N LEU A 104 -12.95 -0.08 -7.46
CA LEU A 104 -12.83 -1.33 -6.70
C LEU A 104 -11.55 -1.25 -5.85
N VAL A 105 -11.71 -1.25 -4.53
CA VAL A 105 -10.60 -1.05 -3.59
C VAL A 105 -9.66 -2.25 -3.61
N GLY A 106 -8.39 -2.00 -3.89
CA GLY A 106 -7.35 -3.04 -3.90
C GLY A 106 -7.36 -3.97 -5.12
N PHE A 107 -8.10 -3.62 -6.18
CA PHE A 107 -8.23 -4.41 -7.41
C PHE A 107 -7.24 -3.95 -8.48
N GLN A 108 -5.94 -3.97 -8.21
CA GLN A 108 -4.95 -3.89 -9.27
C GLN A 108 -5.05 -5.15 -10.14
N THR A 109 -4.94 -4.99 -11.44
CA THR A 109 -5.14 -6.10 -12.37
C THR A 109 -4.27 -6.00 -13.62
N LYS A 110 -3.80 -7.14 -14.09
CA LYS A 110 -3.15 -7.35 -15.39
C LYS A 110 -4.08 -8.01 -16.41
N LEU A 111 -5.37 -8.20 -16.08
CA LEU A 111 -6.36 -8.74 -17.00
C LEU A 111 -6.49 -7.89 -18.26
N THR A 112 -6.74 -8.53 -19.40
CA THR A 112 -7.15 -7.80 -20.61
C THR A 112 -8.47 -7.08 -20.39
N TYR A 113 -8.74 -6.02 -21.13
CA TYR A 113 -9.94 -5.20 -20.95
C TYR A 113 -11.25 -5.98 -21.09
N SER A 114 -11.29 -6.97 -21.99
CA SER A 114 -12.45 -7.85 -22.15
C SER A 114 -12.67 -8.74 -20.92
N GLU A 115 -11.57 -9.26 -20.35
CA GLU A 115 -11.64 -10.12 -19.17
C GLU A 115 -12.02 -9.32 -17.90
N GLN A 116 -11.56 -8.10 -17.76
CA GLN A 116 -12.00 -7.24 -16.65
C GLN A 116 -13.51 -7.07 -16.64
N LYS A 117 -14.11 -6.78 -17.81
CA LYS A 117 -15.57 -6.67 -17.91
C LYS A 117 -16.27 -7.99 -17.61
N ARG A 118 -15.76 -9.11 -18.11
CA ARG A 118 -16.34 -10.44 -17.91
C ARG A 118 -16.28 -10.87 -16.43
N VAL A 119 -15.10 -10.75 -15.83
CA VAL A 119 -14.85 -11.21 -14.46
C VAL A 119 -15.51 -10.29 -13.44
N PHE A 120 -15.33 -8.97 -13.56
CA PHE A 120 -15.84 -8.07 -12.52
C PHE A 120 -17.37 -7.92 -12.52
N ARG A 121 -18.06 -8.23 -13.61
CA ARG A 121 -19.52 -8.30 -13.65
C ARG A 121 -20.11 -9.54 -12.96
N THR A 122 -19.31 -10.49 -12.52
CA THR A 122 -19.79 -11.59 -11.68
C THR A 122 -19.84 -11.22 -10.19
N ILE A 123 -19.29 -10.05 -9.82
CA ILE A 123 -19.38 -9.53 -8.46
C ILE A 123 -20.83 -9.08 -8.22
N PRO A 124 -21.51 -9.56 -7.15
CA PRO A 124 -22.89 -9.20 -6.84
C PRO A 124 -23.09 -7.69 -6.76
N GLY A 125 -24.06 -7.20 -7.53
CA GLY A 125 -24.37 -5.77 -7.65
C GLY A 125 -23.56 -5.03 -8.73
N LEU A 126 -22.61 -5.70 -9.41
CA LEU A 126 -21.86 -5.14 -10.54
C LEU A 126 -22.22 -5.77 -11.90
N GLU A 127 -23.29 -6.55 -11.97
CA GLU A 127 -23.71 -7.28 -13.17
C GLU A 127 -23.95 -6.34 -14.37
N GLN A 128 -24.45 -5.13 -14.09
CA GLN A 128 -24.75 -4.09 -15.09
C GLN A 128 -23.77 -2.90 -15.00
N ALA A 129 -22.61 -3.08 -14.33
CA ALA A 129 -21.66 -1.98 -14.14
C ALA A 129 -21.11 -1.46 -15.47
N GLU A 130 -21.07 -0.14 -15.62
CA GLU A 130 -20.38 0.55 -16.68
C GLU A 130 -18.96 0.91 -16.23
N PHE A 131 -17.95 0.46 -16.97
CA PHE A 131 -16.55 0.74 -16.67
C PHE A 131 -16.10 1.99 -17.43
N VAL A 132 -16.08 3.14 -16.74
CA VAL A 132 -15.58 4.41 -17.28
C VAL A 132 -14.09 4.32 -17.60
N ARG A 133 -13.33 3.61 -16.75
CA ARG A 133 -11.91 3.35 -16.94
C ARG A 133 -11.59 1.92 -16.52
N LEU A 134 -10.90 1.21 -17.39
CA LEU A 134 -10.38 -0.11 -17.09
C LEU A 134 -9.00 -0.04 -16.44
N GLY A 135 -8.70 -0.99 -15.56
CA GLY A 135 -7.43 -1.08 -14.88
C GLY A 135 -6.28 -1.44 -15.82
N SER A 136 -5.11 -0.94 -15.49
CA SER A 136 -3.85 -1.38 -16.11
C SER A 136 -2.80 -1.48 -15.02
N ILE A 137 -1.88 -2.42 -15.19
CA ILE A 137 -0.75 -2.53 -14.27
C ILE A 137 0.20 -1.37 -14.47
N HIS A 138 0.64 -0.77 -13.38
CA HIS A 138 1.69 0.23 -13.36
C HIS A 138 2.93 -0.35 -12.73
N ARG A 139 4.08 0.05 -13.22
CA ARG A 139 5.37 -0.20 -12.58
C ARG A 139 6.05 1.15 -12.34
N ASN A 140 6.32 1.41 -11.09
CA ASN A 140 7.06 2.58 -10.69
C ASN A 140 8.55 2.34 -10.92
N THR A 141 9.22 3.29 -11.56
CA THR A 141 10.68 3.29 -11.67
C THR A 141 11.28 3.67 -10.32
N PHE A 142 12.23 2.88 -9.84
CA PHE A 142 13.00 3.16 -8.64
C PHE A 142 14.45 2.69 -8.81
N ILE A 143 15.34 3.27 -8.04
CA ILE A 143 16.76 2.91 -7.98
C ILE A 143 17.03 1.89 -6.88
N CYS A 144 18.15 1.18 -6.95
CA CYS A 144 18.63 0.39 -5.83
C CYS A 144 19.23 1.34 -4.77
N ALA A 145 18.36 1.90 -3.93
CA ALA A 145 18.74 2.93 -2.97
C ALA A 145 19.86 2.49 -1.99
N PRO A 146 19.88 1.24 -1.47
CA PRO A 146 20.98 0.80 -0.59
C PRO A 146 22.37 0.88 -1.21
N GLU A 147 22.48 0.72 -2.53
CA GLU A 147 23.76 0.87 -3.22
C GLU A 147 24.13 2.34 -3.47
N LEU A 148 23.13 3.18 -3.70
CA LEU A 148 23.32 4.50 -4.29
C LEU A 148 23.22 5.66 -3.31
N LEU A 149 22.44 5.51 -2.22
CA LEU A 149 22.15 6.59 -1.27
C LEU A 149 22.81 6.34 0.09
N ASP A 150 23.22 7.42 0.72
CA ASP A 150 23.58 7.45 2.15
C ASP A 150 22.39 7.88 3.02
N SER A 151 22.56 7.92 4.33
CA SER A 151 21.51 8.25 5.31
C SER A 151 21.03 9.70 5.25
N SER A 152 21.69 10.56 4.49
CA SER A 152 21.21 11.91 4.19
C SER A 152 20.31 11.98 2.97
N LEU A 153 20.06 10.87 2.29
CA LEU A 153 19.42 10.74 0.98
C LEU A 153 20.24 11.31 -0.18
N GLN A 154 21.53 11.52 0.04
CA GLN A 154 22.46 12.00 -0.97
C GLN A 154 23.06 10.81 -1.74
N MET A 155 23.30 11.00 -3.03
CA MET A 155 24.01 10.00 -3.82
C MET A 155 25.45 9.85 -3.40
N LYS A 156 25.86 8.64 -3.01
CA LYS A 156 27.26 8.31 -2.59
C LYS A 156 28.30 8.72 -3.62
N LYS A 157 28.00 8.56 -4.92
CA LYS A 157 28.92 8.86 -6.03
C LYS A 157 28.80 10.28 -6.59
N ARG A 158 27.83 11.07 -6.13
CA ARG A 158 27.60 12.43 -6.61
C ARG A 158 27.16 13.34 -5.47
N PRO A 159 28.09 13.87 -4.68
CA PRO A 159 27.78 14.82 -3.60
C PRO A 159 26.95 16.00 -4.10
N GLY A 160 26.00 16.44 -3.29
CA GLY A 160 25.05 17.52 -3.63
C GLY A 160 23.80 17.07 -4.41
N LEU A 161 23.73 15.80 -4.85
CA LEU A 161 22.51 15.28 -5.49
C LEU A 161 21.73 14.42 -4.49
N PHE A 162 20.52 14.86 -4.14
CA PHE A 162 19.61 14.17 -3.25
C PHE A 162 18.46 13.52 -4.05
N LEU A 163 18.06 12.32 -3.63
CA LEU A 163 16.91 11.62 -4.21
C LEU A 163 15.93 11.23 -3.11
N ALA A 164 14.64 11.43 -3.36
CA ALA A 164 13.60 11.14 -2.40
C ALA A 164 12.31 10.64 -3.08
N GLY A 165 11.38 10.15 -2.27
CA GLY A 165 10.08 9.69 -2.73
C GLY A 165 10.16 8.41 -3.55
N GLN A 166 9.25 8.24 -4.49
CA GLN A 166 9.08 7.02 -5.26
C GLN A 166 10.35 6.55 -5.97
N LEU A 167 11.12 7.49 -6.53
CA LEU A 167 12.37 7.16 -7.23
C LEU A 167 13.40 6.51 -6.30
N SER A 168 13.40 6.86 -5.02
CA SER A 168 14.28 6.23 -4.03
C SER A 168 13.73 4.93 -3.43
N GLY A 169 12.54 4.48 -3.83
CA GLY A 169 11.89 3.28 -3.29
C GLY A 169 10.95 3.54 -2.12
N VAL A 170 10.47 4.78 -1.96
CA VAL A 170 9.45 5.12 -0.96
C VAL A 170 8.08 5.07 -1.60
N GLU A 171 7.22 4.18 -1.11
CA GLU A 171 5.81 4.12 -1.51
C GLU A 171 4.94 4.95 -0.55
N GLY A 172 3.82 5.47 -1.08
CA GLY A 172 2.89 6.31 -0.33
C GLY A 172 3.13 7.81 -0.53
N TYR A 173 2.04 8.56 -0.69
CA TYR A 173 2.11 10.01 -0.95
C TYR A 173 2.62 10.80 0.26
N VAL A 174 2.19 10.43 1.46
CA VAL A 174 2.60 11.10 2.71
C VAL A 174 4.07 10.84 2.98
N GLU A 175 4.52 9.60 2.83
CA GLU A 175 5.91 9.18 2.99
C GLU A 175 6.80 9.86 1.96
N SER A 176 6.41 9.89 0.68
CA SER A 176 7.17 10.56 -0.37
C SER A 176 7.29 12.06 -0.12
N THR A 177 6.23 12.71 0.35
CA THR A 177 6.23 14.14 0.71
C THR A 177 7.18 14.40 1.88
N ALA A 178 7.11 13.57 2.92
CA ALA A 178 7.94 13.70 4.12
C ALA A 178 9.43 13.47 3.80
N MET A 179 9.75 12.47 2.97
CA MET A 179 11.12 12.22 2.54
C MET A 179 11.64 13.31 1.60
N GLY A 180 10.79 13.90 0.76
CA GLY A 180 11.13 15.06 -0.05
C GLY A 180 11.45 16.30 0.79
N LEU A 181 10.64 16.57 1.82
CA LEU A 181 10.91 17.64 2.77
C LEU A 181 12.25 17.42 3.49
N LEU A 182 12.51 16.19 3.96
CA LEU A 182 13.75 15.85 4.63
C LEU A 182 14.98 16.02 3.70
N ALA A 183 14.88 15.58 2.46
CA ALA A 183 15.93 15.78 1.46
C ALA A 183 16.20 17.27 1.20
N GLY A 184 15.15 18.09 1.13
CA GLY A 184 15.27 19.55 1.01
C GLY A 184 15.95 20.21 2.22
N ILE A 185 15.60 19.79 3.44
CA ILE A 185 16.26 20.24 4.68
C ILE A 185 17.73 19.86 4.67
N ASN A 186 18.05 18.60 4.29
CA ASN A 186 19.42 18.12 4.22
C ASN A 186 20.26 18.87 3.16
N ALA A 187 19.65 19.19 2.01
CA ALA A 187 20.30 19.98 0.97
C ALA A 187 20.60 21.42 1.44
N ALA A 188 19.65 22.07 2.14
CA ALA A 188 19.87 23.40 2.72
C ALA A 188 21.01 23.37 3.76
N ARG A 189 21.02 22.37 4.64
CA ARG A 189 22.09 22.21 5.64
C ARG A 189 23.47 21.98 4.99
N LEU A 190 23.51 21.23 3.90
CA LEU A 190 24.74 21.03 3.16
C LEU A 190 25.29 22.36 2.61
N VAL A 191 24.42 23.20 2.02
CA VAL A 191 24.82 24.53 1.52
C VAL A 191 25.26 25.47 2.66
N GLU A 192 24.63 25.35 3.83
CA GLU A 192 24.97 26.13 5.02
C GLU A 192 26.16 25.54 5.81
N GLU A 193 26.78 24.49 5.32
CA GLU A 193 27.90 23.76 5.98
C GLU A 193 27.52 23.24 7.38
N LYS A 194 26.23 22.99 7.62
CA LYS A 194 25.71 22.45 8.88
C LYS A 194 25.70 20.91 8.85
N PRO A 195 25.92 20.25 9.99
CA PRO A 195 25.90 18.80 10.05
C PRO A 195 24.49 18.25 9.71
N ILE A 196 24.40 17.26 8.83
CA ILE A 196 23.18 16.54 8.53
C ILE A 196 22.99 15.44 9.57
N LEU A 197 21.88 15.48 10.28
CA LEU A 197 21.52 14.51 11.32
C LEU A 197 20.33 13.67 10.83
N PRO A 198 20.51 12.38 10.51
CA PRO A 198 19.38 11.54 10.13
C PRO A 198 18.42 11.34 11.33
N PRO A 199 17.09 11.26 11.08
CA PRO A 199 16.13 10.96 12.13
C PRO A 199 16.40 9.59 12.77
N PRO A 200 16.09 9.43 14.08
CA PRO A 200 16.33 8.16 14.79
C PRO A 200 15.59 6.98 14.13
N PRO A 201 16.19 5.77 14.05
CA PRO A 201 15.59 4.60 13.40
C PRO A 201 14.24 4.16 13.97
N ALA A 202 13.93 4.53 15.22
CA ALA A 202 12.63 4.24 15.83
C ALA A 202 11.55 5.30 15.51
N THR A 203 11.81 6.22 14.59
CA THR A 203 10.81 7.12 13.98
C THR A 203 10.40 6.61 12.60
N ALA A 204 9.25 7.07 12.08
CA ALA A 204 8.78 6.70 10.75
C ALA A 204 9.81 7.07 9.66
N LEU A 205 10.35 8.30 9.71
CA LEU A 205 11.38 8.76 8.77
C LEU A 205 12.68 7.98 8.90
N GLY A 206 13.16 7.76 10.13
CA GLY A 206 14.39 7.01 10.36
C GLY A 206 14.27 5.54 9.97
N ALA A 207 13.11 4.91 10.16
CA ALA A 207 12.84 3.55 9.72
C ALA A 207 12.86 3.43 8.19
N LEU A 208 12.30 4.41 7.47
CA LEU A 208 12.38 4.48 6.00
C LEU A 208 13.84 4.68 5.54
N ILE A 209 14.58 5.61 6.13
CA ILE A 209 16.00 5.81 5.79
C ILE A 209 16.79 4.52 5.99
N HIS A 210 16.60 3.84 7.13
CA HIS A 210 17.27 2.56 7.38
C HIS A 210 16.91 1.52 6.30
N HIS A 211 15.63 1.44 5.90
CA HIS A 211 15.21 0.58 4.80
C HIS A 211 15.90 0.94 3.48
N LEU A 212 15.99 2.23 3.16
CA LEU A 212 16.60 2.72 1.91
C LEU A 212 18.12 2.56 1.86
N THR A 213 18.81 2.46 2.99
CA THR A 213 20.29 2.52 3.03
C THR A 213 20.95 1.26 3.54
N GLU A 214 20.24 0.45 4.36
CA GLU A 214 20.80 -0.69 5.07
C GLU A 214 20.19 -2.05 4.64
N THR A 215 19.15 -2.03 3.78
CA THR A 215 18.60 -3.29 3.24
C THR A 215 19.61 -3.91 2.28
N ASP A 216 19.71 -5.25 2.29
CA ASP A 216 20.48 -5.98 1.30
C ASP A 216 19.99 -5.62 -0.12
N PRO A 217 20.86 -5.12 -1.01
CA PRO A 217 20.53 -4.73 -2.37
C PRO A 217 19.78 -5.82 -3.17
N GLN A 218 20.12 -7.09 -2.94
CA GLN A 218 19.47 -8.23 -3.63
C GLN A 218 17.99 -8.41 -3.21
N HIS A 219 17.65 -7.96 -2.01
CA HIS A 219 16.30 -8.08 -1.43
C HIS A 219 15.58 -6.75 -1.32
N PHE A 220 16.19 -5.66 -1.82
CA PHE A 220 15.57 -4.35 -1.75
C PHE A 220 14.30 -4.28 -2.60
N GLN A 221 13.23 -3.82 -1.99
CA GLN A 221 11.95 -3.53 -2.63
C GLN A 221 11.42 -2.19 -2.11
N PRO A 222 10.71 -1.42 -2.94
CA PRO A 222 10.01 -0.23 -2.47
C PRO A 222 9.08 -0.57 -1.30
N SER A 223 8.96 0.35 -0.35
CA SER A 223 8.09 0.16 0.82
C SER A 223 7.43 1.45 1.26
N ASN A 224 6.21 1.35 1.78
CA ASN A 224 5.63 2.36 2.64
C ASN A 224 6.06 2.13 4.10
N VAL A 225 5.87 3.13 4.95
CA VAL A 225 6.20 3.00 6.37
C VAL A 225 5.27 1.98 7.04
N ASN A 226 5.86 1.05 7.77
CA ASN A 226 5.15 0.07 8.57
C ASN A 226 5.99 -0.34 9.78
N PHE A 227 5.36 -0.90 10.80
CA PHE A 227 6.07 -1.28 12.02
C PHE A 227 7.09 -2.43 11.87
N GLY A 228 7.10 -3.11 10.72
CA GLY A 228 8.12 -4.10 10.38
C GLY A 228 9.49 -3.48 10.11
N LEU A 229 9.53 -2.23 9.65
CA LEU A 229 10.76 -1.48 9.40
C LEU A 229 11.41 -0.92 10.68
N PHE A 230 10.63 -0.82 11.78
CA PHE A 230 11.14 -0.27 13.04
C PHE A 230 12.02 -1.28 13.78
N PRO A 231 12.99 -0.81 14.54
CA PRO A 231 13.79 -1.68 15.40
C PRO A 231 12.94 -2.56 16.32
N ALA A 232 13.46 -3.73 16.67
CA ALA A 232 12.79 -4.63 17.60
C ALA A 232 12.56 -3.95 18.96
N LEU A 233 11.39 -4.19 19.56
CA LEU A 233 11.09 -3.69 20.89
C LEU A 233 11.96 -4.40 21.93
N LYS A 234 12.70 -3.65 22.73
CA LYS A 234 13.51 -4.17 23.83
C LYS A 234 12.65 -4.73 25.00
N LYS A 235 11.38 -4.28 25.11
CA LYS A 235 10.46 -4.68 26.18
C LYS A 235 9.39 -5.61 25.64
N LYS A 236 9.16 -6.73 26.35
CA LYS A 236 8.01 -7.60 26.07
C LYS A 236 6.71 -6.88 26.43
N MET A 237 5.74 -6.87 25.51
CA MET A 237 4.42 -6.29 25.72
C MET A 237 3.35 -6.99 24.90
N ARG A 238 2.09 -6.81 25.28
CA ARG A 238 0.94 -7.42 24.57
C ARG A 238 0.86 -6.89 23.14
N LYS A 239 0.48 -7.73 22.19
CA LYS A 239 0.40 -7.39 20.76
C LYS A 239 -0.42 -6.11 20.50
N ARG A 240 -1.55 -5.95 21.20
CA ARG A 240 -2.47 -4.80 21.07
C ARG A 240 -1.84 -3.47 21.48
N ASP A 241 -0.86 -3.47 22.39
CA ASP A 241 -0.27 -2.26 22.96
C ASP A 241 0.99 -1.80 22.20
N ARG A 242 1.56 -2.67 21.34
CA ARG A 242 2.83 -2.42 20.63
C ARG A 242 2.75 -1.25 19.68
N GLY A 243 1.64 -1.12 18.94
CA GLY A 243 1.46 -0.01 17.97
C GLY A 243 1.44 1.34 18.65
N LYS A 244 0.63 1.49 19.70
CA LYS A 244 0.53 2.72 20.49
C LYS A 244 1.89 3.10 21.09
N PHE A 245 2.56 2.14 21.73
CA PHE A 245 3.88 2.37 22.34
C PHE A 245 4.91 2.85 21.31
N ARG A 246 4.97 2.20 20.12
CA ARG A 246 5.88 2.62 19.04
C ARG A 246 5.58 4.02 18.55
N ALA A 247 4.31 4.36 18.35
CA ALA A 247 3.90 5.69 17.90
C ALA A 247 4.30 6.78 18.92
N GLU A 248 4.00 6.57 20.20
CA GLU A 248 4.37 7.51 21.27
C GLU A 248 5.89 7.67 21.41
N GLN A 249 6.64 6.59 21.30
CA GLN A 249 8.10 6.61 21.30
C GLN A 249 8.64 7.39 20.09
N ALA A 250 8.11 7.12 18.90
CA ALA A 250 8.53 7.76 17.66
C ALA A 250 8.30 9.27 17.69
N LEU A 251 7.15 9.72 18.18
CA LEU A 251 6.85 11.15 18.30
C LEU A 251 7.82 11.87 19.24
N ARG A 252 8.12 11.31 20.41
CA ARG A 252 9.10 11.87 21.34
C ARG A 252 10.49 11.96 20.72
N LEU A 253 10.96 10.88 20.11
CA LEU A 253 12.26 10.84 19.45
C LEU A 253 12.36 11.82 18.28
N LEU A 254 11.27 12.02 17.55
CA LEU A 254 11.22 12.97 16.44
C LEU A 254 11.28 14.41 16.95
N GLU A 255 10.61 14.71 18.06
CA GLU A 255 10.66 16.02 18.70
C GLU A 255 12.06 16.34 19.24
N ASP A 256 12.69 15.39 19.94
CA ASP A 256 14.07 15.51 20.41
C ASP A 256 15.07 15.70 19.25
N TRP A 257 14.84 15.02 18.14
CA TRP A 257 15.66 15.17 16.94
C TRP A 257 15.46 16.54 16.30
N ARG A 258 14.21 17.00 16.14
CA ARG A 258 13.88 18.31 15.59
C ARG A 258 14.55 19.45 16.37
N ASN A 259 14.62 19.34 17.70
CA ASN A 259 15.23 20.35 18.55
C ASN A 259 16.78 20.38 18.46
N ARG A 260 17.39 19.38 17.83
CA ARG A 260 18.84 19.30 17.57
C ARG A 260 19.21 19.71 16.15
N CYS A 261 18.24 19.75 15.26
CA CYS A 261 18.36 20.25 13.90
C CYS A 261 18.13 21.76 13.83
#